data_bd9409be46cd29eb2f89056805508167
#
_entry.id   bd9409be46cd29eb2f89056805508167
#
_cell.length_a   1.000
_cell.length_b   1.000
_cell.length_c   1.000
_cell.angle_alpha   90.00
_cell.angle_beta   90.00
_cell.angle_gamma   90.00
#
_symmetry.space_group_name_H-M   'P 1'
#
loop_
_entity.id
_entity.type
_entity.pdbx_description
1 polymer ?
#
loop_
_entity_poly.entity_id
_entity_poly.type
_entity_poly.pdbx_seq_one_letter_code
_entity_poly.pdbx_strand_id
1 'polypeptide(L)'
;NGCYAYRIEHEGKALVFSTDCEHYEDRPNKNLIKLCQDADALIYDAQYTEDEYHGLNGQFSRKGWGHSTMREGVKVAEAANVDKLILFHHDPSHDDNFIKQIEAESRQLFPQSIAAYEGLQIDLSQNELPKSLFD
;
A
#
# COMPACT_ATOMS: atom_id res chain seq x y z
N ASN A 1 -21.18 -4.19 2.90
CA ASN A 1 -20.34 -3.03 2.68
C ASN A 1 -19.19 -3.45 1.76
N GLY A 2 -18.86 -2.63 0.78
CA GLY A 2 -17.78 -2.87 -0.17
C GLY A 2 -17.01 -1.58 -0.39
N CYS A 3 -15.77 -1.72 -0.87
CA CYS A 3 -14.95 -0.63 -1.34
C CYS A 3 -14.74 -0.76 -2.85
N TYR A 4 -14.30 0.30 -3.49
CA TYR A 4 -13.97 0.31 -4.90
C TYR A 4 -12.46 0.44 -5.07
N ALA A 5 -11.91 -0.35 -5.98
CA ALA A 5 -10.57 -0.16 -6.50
C ALA A 5 -10.66 0.13 -8.00
N TYR A 6 -9.72 0.91 -8.50
CA TYR A 6 -9.71 1.34 -9.90
C TYR A 6 -8.40 0.97 -10.56
N ARG A 7 -8.47 0.42 -11.77
CA ARG A 7 -7.33 0.25 -12.65
C ARG A 7 -7.43 1.28 -13.77
N ILE A 8 -6.40 2.08 -13.91
CA ILE A 8 -6.28 3.14 -14.91
C ILE A 8 -5.18 2.72 -15.88
N GLU A 9 -5.50 2.65 -17.16
CA GLU A 9 -4.55 2.29 -18.22
C GLU A 9 -4.40 3.43 -19.22
N HIS A 10 -3.17 3.78 -19.53
CA HIS A 10 -2.84 4.79 -20.52
C HIS A 10 -1.47 4.50 -21.15
N GLU A 11 -1.40 4.53 -22.49
CA GLU A 11 -0.15 4.32 -23.26
C GLU A 11 0.66 3.07 -22.84
N GLY A 12 -0.04 1.97 -22.56
CA GLY A 12 0.58 0.71 -22.15
C GLY A 12 1.07 0.67 -20.70
N LYS A 13 0.76 1.69 -19.90
CA LYS A 13 1.02 1.76 -18.47
C LYS A 13 -0.26 1.54 -17.67
N ALA A 14 -0.14 0.92 -16.51
CA ALA A 14 -1.25 0.61 -15.63
C ALA A 14 -0.99 1.07 -14.19
N LEU A 15 -1.92 1.82 -13.63
CA LEU A 15 -1.96 2.22 -12.23
C LEU A 15 -3.20 1.61 -11.56
N VAL A 16 -3.03 1.02 -10.39
CA VAL A 16 -4.16 0.61 -9.55
C VAL A 16 -4.24 1.49 -8.32
N PHE A 17 -5.44 2.01 -8.04
CA PHE A 17 -5.76 2.78 -6.84
C PHE A 17 -6.72 1.97 -5.97
N SER A 18 -6.26 1.55 -4.79
CA SER A 18 -7.01 0.71 -3.85
C SER A 18 -6.77 1.19 -2.42
N THR A 19 -7.52 2.20 -2.01
CA THR A 19 -7.52 2.73 -0.65
C THR A 19 -8.89 2.57 -0.01
N ASP A 20 -9.00 2.82 1.28
CA ASP A 20 -10.24 2.67 2.05
C ASP A 20 -10.82 1.25 1.92
N CYS A 21 -9.93 0.28 1.92
CA CYS A 21 -10.24 -1.13 1.73
C CYS A 21 -9.54 -1.98 2.77
N GLU A 22 -10.30 -2.66 3.59
CA GLU A 22 -9.78 -3.66 4.52
C GLU A 22 -9.48 -4.97 3.79
N HIS A 23 -8.38 -5.61 4.13
CA HIS A 23 -8.04 -6.94 3.62
C HIS A 23 -8.89 -8.05 4.29
N TYR A 24 -8.91 -9.23 3.69
CA TYR A 24 -9.50 -10.41 4.32
C TYR A 24 -8.45 -11.11 5.19
N GLU A 25 -8.78 -11.42 6.44
CA GLU A 25 -7.84 -12.05 7.38
C GLU A 25 -7.48 -13.50 7.01
N ASP A 26 -8.43 -14.24 6.44
CA ASP A 26 -8.34 -15.68 6.24
C ASP A 26 -7.98 -16.09 4.80
N ARG A 27 -7.92 -15.14 3.89
CA ARG A 27 -7.68 -15.43 2.48
C ARG A 27 -7.19 -14.21 1.68
N PRO A 28 -6.45 -14.41 0.59
CA PRO A 28 -6.08 -13.31 -0.29
C PRO A 28 -7.31 -12.74 -1.02
N ASN A 29 -7.32 -11.45 -1.26
CA ASN A 29 -8.32 -10.80 -2.10
C ASN A 29 -8.03 -11.07 -3.59
N LYS A 30 -8.53 -12.20 -4.11
CA LYS A 30 -8.29 -12.62 -5.49
C LYS A 30 -8.78 -11.61 -6.53
N ASN A 31 -9.84 -10.86 -6.24
CA ASN A 31 -10.35 -9.84 -7.17
C ASN A 31 -9.38 -8.65 -7.25
N LEU A 32 -8.84 -8.21 -6.11
CA LEU A 32 -7.85 -7.15 -6.08
C LEU A 32 -6.54 -7.59 -6.75
N ILE A 33 -6.05 -8.80 -6.45
CA ILE A 33 -4.85 -9.35 -7.10
C ILE A 33 -5.04 -9.38 -8.61
N LYS A 34 -6.19 -9.85 -9.10
CA LYS A 34 -6.49 -9.85 -10.55
C LYS A 34 -6.53 -8.44 -11.14
N LEU A 35 -7.08 -7.47 -10.41
CA LEU A 35 -7.11 -6.07 -10.84
C LEU A 35 -5.70 -5.48 -10.93
N CYS A 36 -4.81 -5.86 -9.99
CA CYS A 36 -3.43 -5.39 -9.91
C CYS A 36 -2.47 -6.12 -10.86
N GLN A 37 -2.90 -7.20 -11.54
CA GLN A 37 -2.01 -8.04 -12.32
C GLN A 37 -1.14 -7.24 -13.28
N ASP A 38 0.19 -7.39 -13.16
CA ASP A 38 1.22 -6.73 -13.97
C ASP A 38 1.06 -5.19 -14.04
N ALA A 39 0.57 -4.56 -12.98
CA ALA A 39 0.47 -3.10 -12.94
C ALA A 39 1.84 -2.45 -12.69
N ASP A 40 2.09 -1.30 -13.34
CA ASP A 40 3.31 -0.52 -13.11
C ASP A 40 3.33 0.11 -11.71
N ALA A 41 2.16 0.38 -11.13
CA ALA A 41 2.06 0.88 -9.76
C ALA A 41 0.75 0.47 -9.08
N LEU A 42 0.86 0.20 -7.78
CA LEU A 42 -0.27 0.00 -6.87
C LEU A 42 -0.21 1.05 -5.76
N ILE A 43 -1.23 1.89 -5.67
CA ILE A 43 -1.49 2.74 -4.50
C ILE A 43 -2.40 1.97 -3.57
N TYR A 44 -1.91 1.69 -2.36
CA TYR A 44 -2.57 0.77 -1.44
C TYR A 44 -2.77 1.41 -0.06
N ASP A 45 -3.88 1.04 0.59
CA ASP A 45 -4.19 1.44 1.97
C ASP A 45 -3.19 0.84 2.96
N ALA A 46 -2.43 1.69 3.62
CA ALA A 46 -1.44 1.31 4.61
C ALA A 46 -1.62 2.12 5.89
N GLN A 47 -2.87 2.25 6.34
CA GLN A 47 -3.21 3.09 7.48
C GLN A 47 -2.62 2.56 8.77
N TYR A 48 -2.64 1.25 8.98
CA TYR A 48 -2.25 0.63 10.24
C TYR A 48 -0.98 -0.20 10.13
N THR A 49 -0.27 -0.31 11.26
CA THR A 49 0.70 -1.38 11.49
C THR A 49 -0.01 -2.69 11.84
N GLU A 50 0.70 -3.81 11.80
CA GLU A 50 0.16 -5.11 12.23
C GLU A 50 -0.27 -5.07 13.71
N ASP A 51 0.50 -4.41 14.57
CA ASP A 51 0.19 -4.28 16.00
C ASP A 51 -1.11 -3.52 16.23
N GLU A 52 -1.33 -2.43 15.51
CA GLU A 52 -2.56 -1.65 15.57
C GLU A 52 -3.74 -2.43 15.00
N TYR A 53 -3.58 -3.06 13.85
CA TYR A 53 -4.64 -3.81 13.21
C TYR A 53 -5.12 -4.98 14.09
N HIS A 54 -4.19 -5.76 14.64
CA HIS A 54 -4.51 -6.91 15.47
C HIS A 54 -4.74 -6.59 16.95
N GLY A 55 -4.48 -5.38 17.39
CA GLY A 55 -4.60 -4.99 18.80
C GLY A 55 -3.54 -5.64 19.68
N LEU A 56 -2.29 -5.66 19.21
CA LEU A 56 -1.14 -6.22 19.93
C LEU A 56 -0.44 -5.14 20.75
N ASN A 57 0.45 -5.55 21.65
CA ASN A 57 1.31 -4.66 22.45
C ASN A 57 0.55 -3.53 23.18
N GLY A 58 -0.67 -3.82 23.66
CA GLY A 58 -1.51 -2.86 24.39
C GLY A 58 -2.33 -1.92 23.50
N GLN A 59 -2.30 -2.13 22.20
CA GLN A 59 -3.12 -1.41 21.24
C GLN A 59 -4.57 -1.93 21.23
N PHE A 60 -5.51 -1.10 20.81
CA PHE A 60 -6.85 -1.57 20.48
C PHE A 60 -6.87 -2.11 19.06
N SER A 61 -7.55 -3.25 18.83
CA SER A 61 -7.71 -3.79 17.48
C SER A 61 -8.48 -2.84 16.57
N ARG A 62 -7.98 -2.66 15.36
CA ARG A 62 -8.61 -1.86 14.30
C ARG A 62 -9.33 -2.72 13.25
N LYS A 63 -9.50 -4.01 13.52
CA LYS A 63 -10.27 -4.93 12.65
C LYS A 63 -11.70 -4.44 12.48
N GLY A 64 -12.19 -4.47 11.23
CA GLY A 64 -13.52 -3.97 10.90
C GLY A 64 -13.62 -2.45 10.74
N TRP A 65 -12.49 -1.73 10.78
CA TRP A 65 -12.46 -0.28 10.60
C TRP A 65 -12.37 0.15 9.12
N GLY A 66 -12.18 -0.81 8.22
CA GLY A 66 -12.24 -0.56 6.78
C GLY A 66 -10.89 -0.25 6.13
N HIS A 67 -9.77 -0.44 6.85
CA HIS A 67 -8.42 -0.12 6.40
C HIS A 67 -7.47 -1.28 6.55
N SER A 68 -6.32 -1.18 5.89
CA SER A 68 -5.35 -2.25 5.77
C SER A 68 -3.98 -1.89 6.35
N THR A 69 -3.01 -2.77 6.12
CA THR A 69 -1.63 -2.62 6.58
C THR A 69 -0.64 -2.62 5.42
N MET A 70 0.53 -2.07 5.65
CA MET A 70 1.63 -2.10 4.68
C MET A 70 1.96 -3.53 4.24
N ARG A 71 1.98 -4.49 5.17
CA ARG A 71 2.32 -5.89 4.86
C ARG A 71 1.31 -6.56 3.94
N GLU A 72 0.04 -6.24 4.08
CA GLU A 72 -0.99 -6.73 3.15
C GLU A 72 -0.83 -6.11 1.76
N GLY A 73 -0.43 -4.83 1.68
CA GLY A 73 -0.05 -4.18 0.42
C GLY A 73 1.11 -4.89 -0.28
N VAL A 74 2.15 -5.26 0.46
CA VAL A 74 3.28 -6.05 -0.07
C VAL A 74 2.81 -7.40 -0.61
N LYS A 75 1.98 -8.15 0.13
CA LYS A 75 1.44 -9.44 -0.33
C LYS A 75 0.66 -9.32 -1.64
N VAL A 76 -0.15 -8.27 -1.77
CA VAL A 76 -0.91 -8.02 -3.01
C VAL A 76 0.03 -7.67 -4.16
N ALA A 77 1.01 -6.79 -3.93
CA ALA A 77 1.97 -6.37 -4.94
C ALA A 77 2.80 -7.55 -5.46
N GLU A 78 3.30 -8.41 -4.58
CA GLU A 78 4.03 -9.63 -4.94
C GLU A 78 3.17 -10.62 -5.71
N ALA A 79 1.96 -10.91 -5.20
CA ALA A 79 1.05 -11.88 -5.82
C ALA A 79 0.56 -11.44 -7.20
N ALA A 80 0.50 -10.13 -7.46
CA ALA A 80 0.05 -9.55 -8.72
C ALA A 80 1.21 -9.13 -9.65
N ASN A 81 2.47 -9.35 -9.27
CA ASN A 81 3.64 -8.92 -10.03
C ASN A 81 3.61 -7.41 -10.35
N VAL A 82 3.36 -6.60 -9.34
CA VAL A 82 3.34 -5.14 -9.46
C VAL A 82 4.77 -4.59 -9.44
N ASP A 83 5.07 -3.56 -10.23
CA ASP A 83 6.42 -2.97 -10.26
C ASP A 83 6.69 -2.07 -9.06
N LYS A 84 5.73 -1.23 -8.66
CA LYS A 84 5.90 -0.21 -7.61
C LYS A 84 4.74 -0.22 -6.63
N LEU A 85 5.03 -0.19 -5.35
CA LEU A 85 4.05 -0.09 -4.28
C LEU A 85 4.11 1.28 -3.62
N ILE A 86 2.99 2.00 -3.63
CA ILE A 86 2.84 3.29 -2.98
C ILE A 86 1.95 3.10 -1.75
N LEU A 87 2.52 3.30 -0.58
CA LEU A 87 1.80 3.23 0.69
C LEU A 87 1.04 4.54 0.88
N PHE A 88 -0.27 4.44 0.99
CA PHE A 88 -1.17 5.60 1.04
C PHE A 88 -2.12 5.51 2.24
N HIS A 89 -2.85 6.58 2.50
CA HIS A 89 -3.87 6.63 3.55
C HIS A 89 -3.29 6.43 4.96
N HIS A 90 -2.16 7.09 5.27
CA HIS A 90 -1.52 7.00 6.58
C HIS A 90 -2.43 7.47 7.71
N ASP A 91 -2.36 6.81 8.87
CA ASP A 91 -3.12 7.22 10.05
C ASP A 91 -2.70 8.64 10.48
N PRO A 92 -3.63 9.56 10.73
CA PRO A 92 -3.30 10.93 11.15
C PRO A 92 -2.50 11.02 12.46
N SER A 93 -2.47 9.98 13.27
CA SER A 93 -1.67 9.92 14.50
C SER A 93 -0.21 9.52 14.26
N HIS A 94 0.14 9.06 13.06
CA HIS A 94 1.49 8.69 12.67
C HIS A 94 2.28 9.95 12.28
N ASP A 95 3.33 10.26 13.02
CA ASP A 95 4.26 11.32 12.66
C ASP A 95 5.24 10.88 11.55
N ASP A 96 6.04 11.81 11.04
CA ASP A 96 7.00 11.55 9.95
C ASP A 96 8.03 10.46 10.32
N ASN A 97 8.45 10.39 11.59
CA ASN A 97 9.39 9.35 12.03
C ASN A 97 8.73 7.96 12.01
N PHE A 98 7.47 7.89 12.34
CA PHE A 98 6.70 6.65 12.29
C PHE A 98 6.50 6.20 10.83
N ILE A 99 6.10 7.11 9.94
CA ILE A 99 5.96 6.83 8.51
C ILE A 99 7.29 6.39 7.89
N LYS A 100 8.40 7.04 8.26
CA LYS A 100 9.75 6.63 7.86
C LYS A 100 10.07 5.18 8.24
N GLN A 101 9.67 4.73 9.43
CA GLN A 101 9.87 3.35 9.85
C GLN A 101 9.02 2.37 9.03
N ILE A 102 7.74 2.70 8.76
CA ILE A 102 6.87 1.90 7.90
C ILE A 102 7.47 1.77 6.49
N GLU A 103 7.96 2.86 5.91
CA GLU A 103 8.60 2.83 4.59
C GLU A 103 9.87 1.98 4.60
N ALA A 104 10.73 2.14 5.61
CA ALA A 104 11.96 1.37 5.72
C ALA A 104 11.68 -0.14 5.84
N GLU A 105 10.67 -0.53 6.62
CA GLU A 105 10.22 -1.93 6.71
C GLU A 105 9.65 -2.43 5.38
N SER A 106 8.82 -1.63 4.73
CA SER A 106 8.26 -1.96 3.42
C SER A 106 9.35 -2.22 2.38
N ARG A 107 10.36 -1.36 2.31
CA ARG A 107 11.49 -1.50 1.38
C ARG A 107 12.34 -2.74 1.62
N GLN A 108 12.40 -3.24 2.84
CA GLN A 108 13.05 -4.52 3.13
C GLN A 108 12.29 -5.71 2.53
N LEU A 109 10.97 -5.63 2.48
CA LEU A 109 10.09 -6.67 1.95
C LEU A 109 9.87 -6.51 0.44
N PHE A 110 9.65 -5.28 -0.01
CA PHE A 110 9.39 -4.90 -1.39
C PHE A 110 10.20 -3.65 -1.74
N PRO A 111 11.42 -3.80 -2.33
CA PRO A 111 12.35 -2.69 -2.54
C PRO A 111 11.81 -1.50 -3.32
N GLN A 112 10.89 -1.73 -4.26
CA GLN A 112 10.19 -0.69 -5.03
C GLN A 112 8.93 -0.20 -4.30
N SER A 113 9.07 0.15 -3.03
CA SER A 113 7.99 0.77 -2.26
C SER A 113 8.36 2.16 -1.73
N ILE A 114 7.36 3.02 -1.59
CA ILE A 114 7.51 4.38 -1.08
C ILE A 114 6.26 4.79 -0.30
N ALA A 115 6.44 5.51 0.80
CA ALA A 115 5.33 6.16 1.48
C ALA A 115 4.91 7.43 0.70
N ALA A 116 3.61 7.57 0.46
CA ALA A 116 3.08 8.74 -0.20
C ALA A 116 3.21 9.99 0.68
N TYR A 117 3.49 11.12 0.06
CA TYR A 117 3.53 12.45 0.70
C TYR A 117 2.98 13.51 -0.24
N GLU A 118 2.61 14.66 0.29
CA GLU A 118 2.10 15.77 -0.53
C GLU A 118 3.12 16.24 -1.56
N GLY A 119 2.72 16.25 -2.84
CA GLY A 119 3.57 16.62 -3.95
C GLY A 119 4.39 15.49 -4.55
N LEU A 120 4.29 14.24 -4.04
CA LEU A 120 4.91 13.08 -4.67
C LEU A 120 4.44 12.93 -6.11
N GLN A 121 5.38 12.84 -7.03
CA GLN A 121 5.14 12.56 -8.45
C GLN A 121 5.84 11.28 -8.85
N ILE A 122 5.11 10.35 -9.45
CA ILE A 122 5.63 9.07 -9.92
C ILE A 122 5.47 9.00 -11.43
N ASP A 123 6.60 8.91 -12.12
CA ASP A 123 6.64 8.69 -13.56
C ASP A 123 6.68 7.18 -13.83
N LEU A 124 5.58 6.65 -14.37
CA LEU A 124 5.46 5.22 -14.67
C LEU A 124 6.34 4.76 -15.85
N SER A 125 6.91 5.70 -16.61
CA SER A 125 7.89 5.37 -17.66
C SER A 125 9.28 5.05 -17.11
N GLN A 126 9.57 5.48 -15.86
CA GLN A 126 10.84 5.22 -15.19
C GLN A 126 10.79 3.88 -14.44
N ASN A 127 11.90 3.15 -14.44
CA ASN A 127 12.01 1.88 -13.73
C ASN A 127 12.09 2.05 -12.20
N GLU A 128 12.64 3.17 -11.75
CA GLU A 128 12.88 3.44 -10.34
C GLU A 128 11.83 4.41 -9.77
N LEU A 129 11.61 4.31 -8.47
CA LEU A 129 10.86 5.30 -7.71
C LEU A 129 11.63 6.62 -7.58
N PRO A 130 10.93 7.76 -7.43
CA PRO A 130 11.57 9.01 -7.06
C PRO A 130 12.18 8.90 -5.65
N LYS A 131 12.96 9.91 -5.26
CA LYS A 131 13.46 10.01 -3.88
C LYS A 131 12.30 10.06 -2.89
N SER A 132 12.47 9.37 -1.80
CA SER A 132 11.54 9.48 -0.67
C SER A 132 11.71 10.84 0.04
N LEU A 133 10.69 11.20 0.80
CA LEU A 133 10.79 12.31 1.76
C LEU A 133 11.88 12.06 2.82
N PHE A 134 12.25 10.82 3.03
CA PHE A 134 13.15 10.35 4.09
C PHE A 134 14.57 9.97 3.62
N ASP A 135 14.84 10.08 2.32
CA ASP A 135 16.17 9.79 1.72
C ASP A 135 17.20 10.89 1.98
#